data_fc9f36d99db705c7be8c87e3db623f24
#
_entry.id   fc9f36d99db705c7be8c87e3db623f24
#
_cell.length_a   1.000
_cell.length_b   1.000
_cell.length_c   1.000
_cell.angle_alpha   90.00
_cell.angle_beta   90.00
_cell.angle_gamma   90.00
#
_symmetry.space_group_name_H-M   'P 1'
#
loop_
_entity.id
_entity.type
_entity.pdbx_description
1 polymer ?
#
loop_
_entity_poly.entity_id
_entity_poly.type
_entity_poly.pdbx_seq_one_letter_code
_entity_poly.pdbx_strand_id
1 'polypeptide(L)'
;MKNTPIARELIDKTIEDFHITDFAKATIREVKAIAAKAEADSGVEFIKMEMGVPGLPPSSVGVKAEIESLQKGIASLYPDINGLPALKEEASRFIKAFVNVDVAPEGCVPVTGSMQGTFASFLTCSQCDEKKDTI
;
A
#
# COMPACT_ATOMS: atom_id res chain seq x y z
N MET A 1 38.46 11.87 7.15
CA MET A 1 37.15 11.22 6.80
C MET A 1 36.09 11.84 7.68
N LYS A 2 34.93 12.22 7.13
CA LYS A 2 33.82 12.71 7.98
C LYS A 2 33.39 11.54 8.87
N ASN A 3 33.32 11.79 10.18
CA ASN A 3 32.89 10.79 11.15
C ASN A 3 31.40 10.48 10.89
N THR A 4 31.11 9.36 10.25
CA THR A 4 29.73 8.89 10.05
C THR A 4 29.28 8.15 11.30
N PRO A 5 28.00 8.21 11.71
CA PRO A 5 27.51 7.55 12.91
C PRO A 5 27.61 6.01 12.83
N ILE A 6 27.79 5.46 11.62
CA ILE A 6 27.92 4.03 11.37
C ILE A 6 29.25 3.77 10.66
N ALA A 7 29.96 2.76 11.09
CA ALA A 7 31.21 2.32 10.47
C ALA A 7 30.94 1.87 9.03
N ARG A 8 31.80 2.29 8.10
CA ARG A 8 31.65 1.95 6.69
C ARG A 8 31.76 0.45 6.44
N GLU A 9 32.66 -0.19 7.16
CA GLU A 9 32.92 -1.63 7.08
C GLU A 9 31.66 -2.45 7.42
N LEU A 10 30.83 -1.97 8.35
CA LEU A 10 29.56 -2.61 8.68
C LEU A 10 28.57 -2.52 7.52
N ILE A 11 28.50 -1.37 6.86
CA ILE A 11 27.62 -1.16 5.70
C ILE A 11 28.08 -2.01 4.52
N ASP A 12 29.39 -1.98 4.21
CA ASP A 12 29.96 -2.74 3.10
C ASP A 12 29.71 -4.25 3.30
N LYS A 13 29.92 -4.77 4.51
CA LYS A 13 29.60 -6.16 4.86
C LYS A 13 28.11 -6.46 4.71
N THR A 14 27.24 -5.56 5.17
CA THR A 14 25.79 -5.76 5.02
C THR A 14 25.38 -5.85 3.56
N ILE A 15 25.97 -5.02 2.70
CA ILE A 15 25.74 -5.03 1.25
C ILE A 15 26.18 -6.36 0.63
N GLU A 16 27.38 -6.85 1.03
CA GLU A 16 27.90 -8.14 0.60
C GLU A 16 26.99 -9.30 1.01
N ASP A 17 26.52 -9.31 2.26
CA ASP A 17 25.62 -10.34 2.78
C ASP A 17 24.29 -10.44 1.96
N PHE A 18 23.82 -9.32 1.41
CA PHE A 18 22.65 -9.28 0.54
C PHE A 18 22.98 -9.47 -0.95
N HIS A 19 24.25 -9.68 -1.31
CA HIS A 19 24.72 -9.89 -2.69
C HIS A 19 24.32 -8.78 -3.67
N ILE A 20 24.20 -7.54 -3.20
CA ILE A 20 23.84 -6.39 -4.05
C ILE A 20 25.09 -5.83 -4.70
N THR A 21 25.19 -6.01 -6.00
CA THR A 21 26.30 -5.52 -6.82
C THR A 21 26.04 -4.16 -7.46
N ASP A 22 24.74 -3.77 -7.58
CA ASP A 22 24.33 -2.54 -8.20
C ASP A 22 23.05 -2.00 -7.53
N PHE A 23 23.19 -0.94 -6.73
CA PHE A 23 22.06 -0.31 -6.05
C PHE A 23 21.02 0.29 -6.99
N ALA A 24 21.38 0.65 -8.21
CA ALA A 24 20.40 1.15 -9.19
C ALA A 24 19.38 0.07 -9.61
N LYS A 25 19.71 -1.20 -9.38
CA LYS A 25 18.84 -2.36 -9.66
C LYS A 25 18.23 -2.96 -8.40
N ALA A 26 18.63 -2.50 -7.23
CA ALA A 26 18.11 -3.01 -5.98
C ALA A 26 16.62 -2.69 -5.84
N THR A 27 15.86 -3.67 -5.40
CA THR A 27 14.42 -3.50 -5.11
C THR A 27 14.24 -2.74 -3.80
N ILE A 28 13.09 -2.09 -3.62
CA ILE A 28 12.71 -1.42 -2.36
C ILE A 28 12.77 -2.40 -1.18
N ARG A 29 12.46 -3.68 -1.40
CA ARG A 29 12.52 -4.71 -0.35
C ARG A 29 13.94 -5.00 0.09
N GLU A 30 14.88 -5.08 -0.83
CA GLU A 30 16.31 -5.27 -0.54
C GLU A 30 16.88 -4.06 0.20
N VAL A 31 16.59 -2.85 -0.27
CA VAL A 31 17.02 -1.61 0.41
C VAL A 31 16.47 -1.56 1.85
N LYS A 32 15.20 -1.89 2.04
CA LYS A 32 14.58 -1.98 3.37
C LYS A 32 15.26 -3.01 4.27
N ALA A 33 15.57 -4.19 3.73
CA ALA A 33 16.23 -5.25 4.48
C ALA A 33 17.66 -4.87 4.90
N ILE A 34 18.41 -4.21 4.02
CA ILE A 34 19.76 -3.68 4.33
C ILE A 34 19.66 -2.62 5.42
N ALA A 35 18.72 -1.66 5.30
CA ALA A 35 18.54 -0.62 6.29
C ALA A 35 18.21 -1.21 7.67
N ALA A 36 17.29 -2.19 7.72
CA ALA A 36 16.92 -2.86 8.96
C ALA A 36 18.10 -3.63 9.60
N LYS A 37 18.90 -4.33 8.79
CA LYS A 37 20.08 -5.04 9.30
C LYS A 37 21.17 -4.08 9.78
N ALA A 38 21.46 -3.03 9.03
CA ALA A 38 22.43 -2.03 9.43
C ALA A 38 22.02 -1.31 10.72
N GLU A 39 20.74 -1.03 10.91
CA GLU A 39 20.19 -0.48 12.14
C GLU A 39 20.37 -1.43 13.32
N ALA A 40 20.03 -2.71 13.14
CA ALA A 40 20.15 -3.74 14.18
C ALA A 40 21.62 -3.96 14.59
N ASP A 41 22.53 -4.02 13.62
CA ASP A 41 23.94 -4.31 13.86
C ASP A 41 24.70 -3.10 14.42
N SER A 42 24.30 -1.88 14.08
CA SER A 42 24.92 -0.65 14.58
C SER A 42 24.35 -0.16 15.91
N GLY A 43 23.11 -0.54 16.25
CA GLY A 43 22.36 0.03 17.35
C GLY A 43 21.94 1.49 17.16
N VAL A 44 22.13 2.06 15.95
CA VAL A 44 21.76 3.42 15.61
C VAL A 44 20.36 3.40 14.99
N GLU A 45 19.41 4.10 15.59
CA GLU A 45 18.06 4.22 15.06
C GLU A 45 18.03 5.00 13.73
N PHE A 46 17.34 4.46 12.72
CA PHE A 46 17.23 5.05 11.40
C PHE A 46 15.90 5.78 11.20
N ILE A 47 15.96 6.94 10.59
CA ILE A 47 14.77 7.57 10.02
C ILE A 47 14.45 6.86 8.71
N LYS A 48 13.39 6.05 8.71
CA LYS A 48 13.00 5.22 7.57
C LYS A 48 12.39 6.08 6.46
N MET A 49 13.09 6.21 5.35
CA MET A 49 12.65 6.98 4.17
C MET A 49 12.65 6.15 2.89
N GLU A 50 13.03 4.88 2.98
CA GLU A 50 13.12 3.96 1.84
C GLU A 50 11.77 3.46 1.34
N MET A 51 10.72 3.65 2.12
CA MET A 51 9.36 3.27 1.76
C MET A 51 8.37 4.36 2.19
N GLY A 52 7.48 4.74 1.28
CA GLY A 52 6.37 5.64 1.62
C GLY A 52 5.37 4.95 2.54
N VAL A 53 5.36 5.36 3.79
CA VAL A 53 4.38 4.89 4.79
C VAL A 53 3.57 6.11 5.24
N PRO A 54 2.22 6.04 5.25
CA PRO A 54 1.38 7.18 5.66
C PRO A 54 1.73 7.75 7.04
N GLY A 55 2.10 6.89 8.00
CA GLY A 55 2.63 7.29 9.31
C GLY A 55 1.64 7.99 10.26
N LEU A 56 0.51 8.47 9.78
CA LEU A 56 -0.52 9.07 10.62
C LEU A 56 -1.45 7.98 11.19
N PRO A 57 -1.88 8.11 12.46
CA PRO A 57 -2.86 7.20 13.00
C PRO A 57 -4.18 7.33 12.23
N PRO A 58 -4.97 6.24 12.11
CA PRO A 58 -6.28 6.30 11.49
C PRO A 58 -7.22 7.19 12.31
N SER A 59 -8.23 7.75 11.63
CA SER A 59 -9.26 8.55 12.30
C SER A 59 -9.94 7.75 13.41
N SER A 60 -10.02 8.32 14.62
CA SER A 60 -10.70 7.68 15.76
C SER A 60 -12.18 7.40 15.48
N VAL A 61 -12.84 8.21 14.65
CA VAL A 61 -14.23 8.00 14.21
C VAL A 61 -14.31 6.74 13.37
N GLY A 62 -13.38 6.54 12.42
CA GLY A 62 -13.34 5.33 11.59
C GLY A 62 -13.07 4.08 12.41
N VAL A 63 -12.07 4.12 13.29
CA VAL A 63 -11.73 3.00 14.18
C VAL A 63 -12.92 2.60 15.06
N LYS A 64 -13.62 3.57 15.64
CA LYS A 64 -14.81 3.30 16.46
C LYS A 64 -15.92 2.65 15.65
N ALA A 65 -16.21 3.17 14.46
CA ALA A 65 -17.24 2.61 13.57
C ALA A 65 -16.90 1.17 13.13
N GLU A 66 -15.63 0.86 12.87
CA GLU A 66 -15.18 -0.49 12.54
C GLU A 66 -15.39 -1.46 13.71
N ILE A 67 -14.98 -1.07 14.92
CA ILE A 67 -15.21 -1.87 16.13
C ILE A 67 -16.72 -2.13 16.34
N GLU A 68 -17.56 -1.12 16.25
CA GLU A 68 -19.00 -1.26 16.39
C GLU A 68 -19.61 -2.20 15.33
N SER A 69 -19.10 -2.13 14.09
CA SER A 69 -19.56 -3.01 13.00
C SER A 69 -19.19 -4.46 13.25
N LEU A 70 -17.98 -4.73 13.74
CA LEU A 70 -17.54 -6.07 14.13
C LEU A 70 -18.38 -6.62 15.30
N GLN A 71 -18.67 -5.80 16.29
CA GLN A 71 -19.53 -6.20 17.42
C GLN A 71 -20.97 -6.50 16.98
N LYS A 72 -21.47 -5.86 15.94
CA LYS A 72 -22.77 -6.15 15.32
C LYS A 72 -22.76 -7.40 14.43
N GLY A 73 -21.63 -8.08 14.31
CA GLY A 73 -21.51 -9.35 13.58
C GLY A 73 -21.36 -9.20 12.06
N ILE A 74 -20.88 -8.05 11.57
CA ILE A 74 -20.70 -7.84 10.12
C ILE A 74 -19.80 -8.90 9.48
N ALA A 75 -18.83 -9.43 10.24
CA ALA A 75 -17.90 -10.45 9.76
C ALA A 75 -18.55 -11.83 9.52
N SER A 76 -19.79 -12.05 9.97
CA SER A 76 -20.54 -13.29 9.74
C SER A 76 -21.42 -13.25 8.49
N LEU A 77 -21.43 -12.14 7.76
CA LEU A 77 -22.26 -11.93 6.57
C LEU A 77 -21.41 -11.98 5.32
N TYR A 78 -21.94 -12.59 4.27
CA TYR A 78 -21.38 -12.40 2.92
C TYR A 78 -21.81 -11.04 2.39
N PRO A 79 -20.86 -10.20 1.94
CA PRO A 79 -21.20 -8.95 1.27
C PRO A 79 -21.85 -9.23 -0.11
N ASP A 80 -22.61 -8.27 -0.62
CA ASP A 80 -23.01 -8.27 -2.02
C ASP A 80 -21.77 -8.29 -2.93
N ILE A 81 -21.84 -9.02 -4.04
CA ILE A 81 -20.75 -9.14 -5.03
C ILE A 81 -20.34 -7.76 -5.55
N ASN A 82 -21.30 -6.85 -5.69
CA ASN A 82 -21.06 -5.49 -6.15
C ASN A 82 -20.66 -4.52 -5.02
N GLY A 83 -20.52 -5.02 -3.80
CA GLY A 83 -20.23 -4.24 -2.61
C GLY A 83 -21.50 -3.73 -1.90
N LEU A 84 -21.32 -3.31 -0.65
CA LEU A 84 -22.41 -2.77 0.17
C LEU A 84 -22.92 -1.44 -0.41
N PRO A 85 -24.25 -1.27 -0.64
CA PRO A 85 -24.80 -0.02 -1.18
C PRO A 85 -24.37 1.22 -0.39
N ALA A 86 -24.45 1.18 0.93
CA ALA A 86 -24.04 2.29 1.80
C ALA A 86 -22.55 2.68 1.61
N LEU A 87 -21.66 1.71 1.40
CA LEU A 87 -20.24 1.97 1.13
C LEU A 87 -20.06 2.67 -0.23
N LYS A 88 -20.82 2.25 -1.25
CA LYS A 88 -20.76 2.83 -2.59
C LYS A 88 -21.31 4.26 -2.61
N GLU A 89 -22.39 4.53 -1.89
CA GLU A 89 -22.94 5.88 -1.70
C GLU A 89 -21.91 6.81 -1.03
N GLU A 90 -21.28 6.35 0.04
CA GLU A 90 -20.25 7.13 0.73
C GLU A 90 -18.98 7.30 -0.10
N ALA A 91 -18.58 6.31 -0.91
CA ALA A 91 -17.49 6.44 -1.86
C ALA A 91 -17.78 7.51 -2.92
N SER A 92 -18.98 7.50 -3.50
CA SER A 92 -19.46 8.54 -4.43
C SER A 92 -19.40 9.93 -3.80
N ARG A 93 -19.94 10.07 -2.59
CA ARG A 93 -19.92 11.32 -1.82
C ARG A 93 -18.50 11.80 -1.54
N PHE A 94 -17.61 10.90 -1.15
CA PHE A 94 -16.20 11.21 -0.88
C PHE A 94 -15.48 11.68 -2.14
N ILE A 95 -15.65 11.00 -3.27
CA ILE A 95 -15.05 11.37 -4.56
C ILE A 95 -15.53 12.76 -4.98
N LYS A 96 -16.82 13.05 -4.83
CA LYS A 96 -17.35 14.38 -5.10
C LYS A 96 -16.73 15.44 -4.21
N ALA A 97 -16.63 15.19 -2.91
CA ALA A 97 -16.15 16.16 -1.94
C ALA A 97 -14.62 16.42 -2.08
N PHE A 98 -13.84 15.38 -2.41
CA PHE A 98 -12.38 15.45 -2.38
C PHE A 98 -11.77 15.76 -3.75
N VAL A 99 -12.35 15.21 -4.81
CA VAL A 99 -11.80 15.28 -6.19
C VAL A 99 -12.70 16.12 -7.10
N ASN A 100 -13.90 16.50 -6.63
CA ASN A 100 -14.92 17.22 -7.39
C ASN A 100 -15.35 16.51 -8.70
N VAL A 101 -15.41 15.18 -8.66
CA VAL A 101 -15.88 14.35 -9.76
C VAL A 101 -17.22 13.74 -9.37
N ASP A 102 -18.18 13.78 -10.29
CA ASP A 102 -19.47 13.12 -10.11
C ASP A 102 -19.39 11.68 -10.61
N VAL A 103 -19.50 10.73 -9.69
CA VAL A 103 -19.52 9.29 -9.96
C VAL A 103 -20.79 8.72 -9.31
N ALA A 104 -21.62 8.02 -10.09
CA ALA A 104 -22.79 7.34 -9.51
C ALA A 104 -22.33 6.20 -8.57
N PRO A 105 -23.06 5.92 -7.47
CA PRO A 105 -22.73 4.82 -6.56
C PRO A 105 -22.55 3.48 -7.27
N GLU A 106 -23.33 3.22 -8.31
CA GLU A 106 -23.26 2.00 -9.14
C GLU A 106 -21.89 1.85 -9.84
N GLY A 107 -21.24 2.96 -10.16
CA GLY A 107 -19.90 3.00 -10.75
C GLY A 107 -18.77 2.77 -9.73
N CYS A 108 -19.07 2.71 -8.44
CA CYS A 108 -18.09 2.43 -7.40
C CYS A 108 -18.02 0.92 -7.14
N VAL A 109 -16.84 0.33 -7.30
CA VAL A 109 -16.60 -1.10 -7.05
C VAL A 109 -15.56 -1.24 -5.92
N PRO A 110 -16.00 -1.66 -4.73
CA PRO A 110 -15.08 -1.94 -3.62
C PRO A 110 -14.14 -3.09 -3.94
N VAL A 111 -12.87 -2.92 -3.61
CA VAL A 111 -11.81 -3.94 -3.83
C VAL A 111 -10.95 -4.09 -2.58
N THR A 112 -10.31 -5.24 -2.44
CA THR A 112 -9.37 -5.49 -1.34
C THR A 112 -7.99 -4.93 -1.70
N GLY A 113 -7.83 -3.62 -1.52
CA GLY A 113 -6.63 -2.89 -1.85
C GLY A 113 -6.50 -2.52 -3.34
N SER A 114 -5.70 -1.49 -3.60
CA SER A 114 -5.51 -0.92 -4.95
C SER A 114 -4.95 -1.92 -5.96
N MET A 115 -4.12 -2.87 -5.54
CA MET A 115 -3.53 -3.88 -6.45
C MET A 115 -4.59 -4.80 -7.05
N GLN A 116 -5.62 -5.18 -6.29
CA GLN A 116 -6.73 -5.96 -6.84
C GLN A 116 -7.51 -5.13 -7.87
N GLY A 117 -7.79 -3.86 -7.56
CA GLY A 117 -8.45 -2.95 -8.50
C GLY A 117 -7.67 -2.77 -9.80
N THR A 118 -6.36 -2.56 -9.71
CA THR A 118 -5.47 -2.42 -10.87
C THR A 118 -5.46 -3.69 -11.71
N PHE A 119 -5.30 -4.86 -11.08
CA PHE A 119 -5.31 -6.14 -11.77
C PHE A 119 -6.64 -6.40 -12.48
N ALA A 120 -7.76 -6.20 -11.79
CA ALA A 120 -9.09 -6.37 -12.38
C ALA A 120 -9.33 -5.40 -13.55
N SER A 121 -8.85 -4.15 -13.43
CA SER A 121 -8.96 -3.15 -14.50
C SER A 121 -8.18 -3.58 -15.73
N PHE A 122 -6.92 -4.01 -15.57
CA PHE A 122 -6.12 -4.49 -16.69
C PHE A 122 -6.73 -5.71 -17.35
N LEU A 123 -7.18 -6.69 -16.56
CA LEU A 123 -7.83 -7.88 -17.09
C LEU A 123 -9.11 -7.54 -17.87
N THR A 124 -9.92 -6.62 -17.36
CA THR A 124 -11.13 -6.17 -18.05
C THR A 124 -10.79 -5.41 -19.33
N CYS A 125 -9.86 -4.45 -19.27
CA CYS A 125 -9.46 -3.67 -20.44
C CYS A 125 -8.85 -4.54 -21.55
N SER A 126 -8.09 -5.59 -21.20
CA SER A 126 -7.52 -6.51 -22.18
C SER A 126 -8.57 -7.32 -22.95
N GLN A 127 -9.79 -7.42 -22.42
CA GLN A 127 -10.89 -8.16 -23.04
C GLN A 127 -11.88 -7.25 -23.79
N CYS A 128 -11.74 -5.92 -23.70
CA CYS A 128 -12.66 -4.98 -24.34
C CYS A 128 -12.48 -4.90 -25.85
N ASP A 129 -11.30 -5.25 -26.38
CA ASP A 129 -11.01 -5.19 -27.80
C ASP A 129 -10.07 -6.33 -28.19
N GLU A 130 -10.61 -7.36 -28.86
CA GLU A 130 -9.86 -8.55 -29.28
C GLU A 130 -8.69 -8.27 -30.24
N LYS A 131 -8.64 -7.08 -30.83
CA LYS A 131 -7.56 -6.66 -31.74
C LYS A 131 -6.37 -6.05 -31.01
N LYS A 132 -6.52 -5.78 -29.72
CA LYS A 132 -5.48 -5.20 -28.87
C LYS A 132 -4.95 -6.29 -27.93
N ASP A 133 -3.72 -6.68 -28.14
CA ASP A 133 -3.02 -7.74 -27.40
C ASP A 133 -1.95 -7.21 -26.43
N THR A 134 -1.87 -5.89 -26.30
CA THR A 134 -0.88 -5.22 -25.43
C THR A 134 -1.58 -4.27 -24.46
N ILE A 135 -1.15 -4.29 -23.20
CA ILE A 135 -1.60 -3.41 -22.12
C ILE A 135 -0.43 -2.52 -21.69
#